data_b78815ccb9e813c134a32b9a261c6309
#
_entry.id   b78815ccb9e813c134a32b9a261c6309
#
_cell.length_a   1.000
_cell.length_b   1.000
_cell.length_c   1.000
_cell.angle_alpha   90.00
_cell.angle_beta   90.00
_cell.angle_gamma   90.00
#
_symmetry.space_group_name_H-M   'P 1'
#
loop_
_entity.id
_entity.type
_entity.pdbx_description
1 polymer ?
#
loop_
_entity_poly.entity_id
_entity_poly.type
_entity_poly.pdbx_seq_one_letter_code
_entity_poly.pdbx_strand_id
1 'polypeptide(L)'
;MAQATETTAPAQTGDLGPSPGSGVSLAKAARWGAIGGAGAAFVSAIGMVPDFDGRMLIDPYITLGYLVLFLVPFTFGYVAARPPLTLEGQKPATVGIRNVVAGAIAGLVTGLLLILPVLVAANFNLREVFVNLSPAMVQTLTFGQSLGVGIAWLVAGCTLAGVAGGATNVISDRWRKPIMTGLLWVFTVALLQDLVSQLFRGLNLDALIGFFFAPGGGLRIRGTVIVFVLVFSLALWLKRRPPGIRQKYEALNQTERRRWTAIAIGITAVVLYLIPIVMGGFMSEILDLVGIYLLMALGLNIVVGFAGLLDLGYVAFFAVGAYMTAVLTSPQSPALTPELTFWVALPFVVLAAAFSGVLVGTPVLRMRGDYLAIVTLGFGEIARILFLSDWFKPVFGGAQGVTQIPSPSTGPVVINDPQTFFYPIVLLVIVAAYISWALANSRIGRAWNAMREDEPVAEALGINIVTAKLSAFIVGAALASFSGALFASKVGAVFPNSFSIVVSIIVLVIIIIGGMGNLVGVAVGALVIQGLPQLLREFDEYRFLLYGALLIFMMLVKPEGLIPSRRRIAELHQEEMGQDAWMGSEPGEKLETADTSANPIPAGG
;
A
#
# COMPACT_ATOMS: atom_id res chain seq x y z
N MET A 1 -70.38 -6.30 40.77
CA MET A 1 -70.01 -4.94 41.29
C MET A 1 -68.60 -5.01 41.84
N ALA A 2 -67.64 -4.58 41.08
CA ALA A 2 -66.34 -4.12 41.57
C ALA A 2 -65.72 -3.33 40.41
N GLN A 3 -65.56 -2.02 40.63
CA GLN A 3 -65.03 -1.06 39.65
C GLN A 3 -63.50 -1.26 39.53
N ALA A 4 -63.02 -1.35 38.30
CA ALA A 4 -61.61 -1.25 37.99
C ALA A 4 -61.23 0.24 37.89
N THR A 5 -60.34 0.68 38.74
CA THR A 5 -59.68 1.99 38.72
C THR A 5 -58.56 1.98 37.71
N GLU A 6 -58.74 2.74 36.62
CA GLU A 6 -57.64 3.07 35.69
C GLU A 6 -56.64 4.01 36.37
N THR A 7 -55.43 3.53 36.54
CA THR A 7 -54.29 4.33 36.95
C THR A 7 -53.58 4.86 35.71
N THR A 8 -53.81 6.11 35.36
CA THR A 8 -53.08 6.82 34.31
C THR A 8 -51.64 7.05 34.79
N ALA A 9 -50.68 6.37 34.12
CA ALA A 9 -49.26 6.62 34.28
C ALA A 9 -48.91 7.99 33.64
N PRO A 10 -48.02 8.80 34.23
CA PRO A 10 -47.59 10.06 33.66
C PRO A 10 -46.76 9.83 32.42
N ALA A 11 -47.07 10.56 31.34
CA ALA A 11 -46.32 10.59 30.11
C ALA A 11 -44.83 10.96 30.41
N GLN A 12 -43.95 10.02 30.17
CA GLN A 12 -42.51 10.30 30.07
C GLN A 12 -42.32 11.25 28.89
N THR A 13 -41.95 12.49 29.18
CA THR A 13 -41.40 13.43 28.19
C THR A 13 -40.04 12.85 27.79
N GLY A 14 -40.08 11.95 26.82
CA GLY A 14 -38.89 11.47 26.14
C GLY A 14 -38.15 12.65 25.51
N ASP A 15 -36.92 12.77 25.90
CA ASP A 15 -35.97 13.68 25.30
C ASP A 15 -35.98 13.44 23.77
N LEU A 16 -36.65 14.35 23.05
CA LEU A 16 -36.70 14.32 21.60
C LEU A 16 -35.27 14.59 21.11
N GLY A 17 -34.56 13.52 20.77
CA GLY A 17 -33.29 13.62 20.06
C GLY A 17 -33.42 14.57 18.86
N PRO A 18 -32.36 15.17 18.39
CA PRO A 18 -32.38 16.28 17.45
C PRO A 18 -33.25 15.96 16.23
N SER A 19 -34.23 16.84 15.97
CA SER A 19 -35.22 16.73 14.91
C SER A 19 -34.62 16.29 13.58
N PRO A 20 -35.25 15.36 12.82
CA PRO A 20 -34.81 14.96 11.49
C PRO A 20 -34.98 16.13 10.52
N GLY A 21 -33.90 16.94 10.38
CA GLY A 21 -33.89 18.17 9.58
C GLY A 21 -32.68 19.06 9.85
N SER A 22 -31.84 18.74 10.83
CA SER A 22 -30.63 19.53 11.11
C SER A 22 -29.61 19.34 9.99
N GLY A 23 -29.52 20.35 9.14
CA GLY A 23 -28.45 20.49 8.16
C GLY A 23 -27.07 20.36 8.83
N VAL A 24 -26.02 20.23 8.03
CA VAL A 24 -24.62 20.05 8.49
C VAL A 24 -24.32 20.91 9.71
N SER A 25 -23.93 20.28 10.82
CA SER A 25 -23.64 20.96 12.10
C SER A 25 -22.34 21.77 11.99
N LEU A 26 -22.38 23.07 12.28
CA LEU A 26 -21.19 23.94 12.27
C LEU A 26 -20.14 23.50 13.28
N ALA A 27 -20.56 22.94 14.42
CA ALA A 27 -19.65 22.36 15.41
C ALA A 27 -18.89 21.15 14.85
N LYS A 28 -19.56 20.31 14.06
CA LYS A 28 -18.91 19.20 13.35
C LYS A 28 -17.89 19.73 12.34
N ALA A 29 -18.23 20.79 11.59
CA ALA A 29 -17.32 21.41 10.65
C ALA A 29 -16.06 21.97 11.32
N ALA A 30 -16.21 22.65 12.47
CA ALA A 30 -15.08 23.15 13.24
C ALA A 30 -14.19 22.01 13.77
N ARG A 31 -14.77 20.89 14.26
CA ARG A 31 -13.99 19.71 14.69
C ARG A 31 -13.14 19.12 13.56
N TRP A 32 -13.73 18.95 12.38
CA TRP A 32 -12.99 18.47 11.20
C TRP A 32 -11.92 19.45 10.75
N GLY A 33 -12.19 20.76 10.83
CA GLY A 33 -11.21 21.79 10.59
C GLY A 33 -10.05 21.77 11.59
N ALA A 34 -10.33 21.47 12.86
CA ALA A 34 -9.29 21.33 13.89
C ALA A 34 -8.38 20.11 13.63
N ILE A 35 -8.96 18.97 13.27
CA ILE A 35 -8.19 17.77 12.89
C ILE A 35 -7.34 18.06 11.66
N GLY A 36 -7.93 18.69 10.62
CA GLY A 36 -7.21 19.12 9.44
C GLY A 36 -6.09 20.11 9.74
N GLY A 37 -6.36 21.07 10.62
CA GLY A 37 -5.35 22.06 11.06
C GLY A 37 -4.18 21.43 11.80
N ALA A 38 -4.44 20.47 12.69
CA ALA A 38 -3.38 19.71 13.35
C ALA A 38 -2.55 18.90 12.33
N GLY A 39 -3.20 18.24 11.38
CA GLY A 39 -2.51 17.53 10.30
C GLY A 39 -1.67 18.44 9.40
N ALA A 40 -2.21 19.60 8.99
CA ALA A 40 -1.49 20.57 8.18
C ALA A 40 -0.31 21.20 8.94
N ALA A 41 -0.48 21.49 10.24
CA ALA A 41 0.59 21.96 11.09
C ALA A 41 1.70 20.92 11.25
N PHE A 42 1.34 19.65 11.44
CA PHE A 42 2.30 18.55 11.50
C PHE A 42 3.08 18.41 10.19
N VAL A 43 2.40 18.36 9.04
CA VAL A 43 3.04 18.27 7.71
C VAL A 43 3.98 19.44 7.45
N SER A 44 3.61 20.65 7.89
CA SER A 44 4.48 21.83 7.78
C SER A 44 5.67 21.77 8.73
N ALA A 45 5.46 21.29 9.97
CA ALA A 45 6.50 21.22 11.02
C ALA A 45 7.58 20.17 10.71
N ILE A 46 7.24 19.08 10.01
CA ILE A 46 8.23 18.08 9.55
C ILE A 46 9.02 18.54 8.31
N GLY A 47 8.71 19.71 7.72
CA GLY A 47 9.43 20.27 6.59
C GLY A 47 8.90 19.88 5.20
N MET A 48 7.86 19.07 5.13
CA MET A 48 7.35 18.54 3.86
C MET A 48 6.89 19.64 2.88
N VAL A 49 6.33 20.73 3.37
CA VAL A 49 5.84 21.82 2.51
C VAL A 49 6.99 22.58 1.84
N PRO A 50 8.02 23.07 2.57
CA PRO A 50 9.16 23.74 1.93
C PRO A 50 9.99 22.80 1.04
N ASP A 51 10.20 21.54 1.42
CA ASP A 51 10.97 20.59 0.62
C ASP A 51 10.29 20.30 -0.73
N PHE A 52 8.97 20.24 -0.73
CA PHE A 52 8.18 20.00 -1.94
C PHE A 52 7.91 21.27 -2.76
N ASP A 53 8.21 22.46 -2.25
CA ASP A 53 7.99 23.72 -2.97
C ASP A 53 8.93 23.85 -4.18
N GLY A 54 10.09 23.22 -4.15
CA GLY A 54 11.02 23.16 -5.28
C GLY A 54 10.48 22.43 -6.52
N ARG A 55 9.43 21.59 -6.39
CA ARG A 55 8.85 20.84 -7.51
C ARG A 55 7.60 21.50 -8.08
N MET A 56 7.69 21.98 -9.30
CA MET A 56 6.55 22.49 -10.06
C MET A 56 5.66 21.34 -10.55
N LEU A 57 4.35 21.46 -10.32
CA LEU A 57 3.33 20.56 -10.88
C LEU A 57 2.63 21.17 -12.10
N ILE A 58 2.23 22.43 -11.99
CA ILE A 58 1.61 23.17 -13.08
C ILE A 58 2.35 24.51 -13.20
N ASP A 59 3.16 24.63 -14.22
CA ASP A 59 3.99 25.81 -14.47
C ASP A 59 3.14 27.00 -14.97
N PRO A 60 3.28 28.21 -14.38
CA PRO A 60 4.11 28.59 -13.22
C PRO A 60 3.34 28.66 -11.89
N TYR A 61 2.16 28.05 -11.74
CA TYR A 61 1.19 28.39 -10.69
C TYR A 61 1.18 27.48 -9.48
N ILE A 62 1.42 26.16 -9.64
CA ILE A 62 1.20 25.19 -8.58
C ILE A 62 2.45 24.35 -8.37
N THR A 63 3.04 24.48 -7.18
CA THR A 63 4.10 23.59 -6.69
C THR A 63 3.51 22.41 -5.94
N LEU A 64 4.30 21.34 -5.75
CA LEU A 64 3.90 20.19 -4.94
C LEU A 64 3.69 20.58 -3.47
N GLY A 65 4.50 21.50 -2.94
CA GLY A 65 4.38 22.02 -1.58
C GLY A 65 3.02 22.68 -1.34
N TYR A 66 2.60 23.57 -2.24
CA TYR A 66 1.28 24.22 -2.13
C TYR A 66 0.13 23.23 -2.37
N LEU A 67 0.30 22.24 -3.26
CA LEU A 67 -0.71 21.19 -3.41
C LEU A 67 -0.93 20.44 -2.10
N VAL A 68 0.15 19.99 -1.45
CA VAL A 68 0.08 19.26 -0.16
C VAL A 68 -0.54 20.13 0.93
N LEU A 69 -0.14 21.42 1.00
CA LEU A 69 -0.68 22.36 1.98
C LEU A 69 -2.19 22.56 1.84
N PHE A 70 -2.68 22.79 0.61
CA PHE A 70 -4.10 23.10 0.36
C PHE A 70 -4.97 21.84 0.18
N LEU A 71 -4.38 20.66 -0.05
CA LEU A 71 -5.11 19.41 -0.11
C LEU A 71 -5.76 19.06 1.24
N VAL A 72 -5.09 19.40 2.35
CA VAL A 72 -5.61 19.14 3.70
C VAL A 72 -6.90 19.90 3.96
N PRO A 73 -6.97 21.25 3.90
CA PRO A 73 -8.21 21.98 4.11
C PRO A 73 -9.28 21.64 3.06
N PHE A 74 -8.91 21.29 1.83
CA PHE A 74 -9.84 20.81 0.81
C PHE A 74 -10.50 19.50 1.22
N THR A 75 -9.74 18.49 1.65
CA THR A 75 -10.25 17.17 2.04
C THR A 75 -11.10 17.26 3.31
N PHE A 76 -10.67 17.99 4.32
CA PHE A 76 -11.45 18.17 5.54
C PHE A 76 -12.68 19.06 5.33
N GLY A 77 -12.62 20.04 4.43
CA GLY A 77 -13.78 20.80 3.96
C GLY A 77 -14.80 19.91 3.25
N TYR A 78 -14.35 19.00 2.40
CA TYR A 78 -15.21 18.01 1.76
C TYR A 78 -15.87 17.07 2.77
N VAL A 79 -15.11 16.53 3.73
CA VAL A 79 -15.64 15.61 4.77
C VAL A 79 -16.62 16.32 5.71
N ALA A 80 -16.29 17.55 6.13
CA ALA A 80 -17.16 18.36 6.99
C ALA A 80 -18.51 18.69 6.33
N ALA A 81 -18.50 18.85 5.02
CA ALA A 81 -19.66 19.18 4.21
C ALA A 81 -20.49 17.97 3.76
N ARG A 82 -20.08 16.73 4.08
CA ARG A 82 -20.87 15.54 3.74
C ARG A 82 -22.23 15.55 4.46
N PRO A 83 -23.34 15.31 3.74
CA PRO A 83 -24.63 15.11 4.37
C PRO A 83 -24.56 13.88 5.30
N PRO A 84 -25.32 13.85 6.41
CA PRO A 84 -25.42 12.66 7.24
C PRO A 84 -25.97 11.49 6.41
N LEU A 85 -25.50 10.28 6.71
CA LEU A 85 -26.02 9.06 6.10
C LEU A 85 -27.51 8.95 6.46
N THR A 86 -28.38 8.90 5.46
CA THR A 86 -29.82 8.67 5.65
C THR A 86 -30.06 7.16 5.68
N LEU A 87 -30.81 6.69 6.67
CA LEU A 87 -31.31 5.32 6.72
C LEU A 87 -32.19 5.04 5.50
N GLU A 88 -32.24 3.80 5.04
CA GLU A 88 -33.06 3.39 3.90
C GLU A 88 -34.51 3.85 4.08
N GLY A 89 -35.04 4.61 3.12
CA GLY A 89 -36.39 5.15 3.12
C GLY A 89 -36.54 6.63 3.50
N GLN A 90 -35.49 7.31 3.96
CA GLN A 90 -35.53 8.76 4.20
C GLN A 90 -35.16 9.56 2.94
N LYS A 91 -35.85 10.69 2.72
CA LYS A 91 -35.49 11.62 1.64
C LYS A 91 -34.04 12.09 1.81
N PRO A 92 -33.21 12.09 0.73
CA PRO A 92 -31.84 12.56 0.83
C PRO A 92 -31.84 14.00 1.36
N ALA A 93 -30.93 14.27 2.32
CA ALA A 93 -30.78 15.61 2.88
C ALA A 93 -30.47 16.60 1.75
N THR A 94 -31.15 17.74 1.74
CA THR A 94 -30.94 18.78 0.72
C THR A 94 -29.53 19.34 0.85
N VAL A 95 -28.71 19.12 -0.17
CA VAL A 95 -27.36 19.66 -0.26
C VAL A 95 -27.47 21.09 -0.82
N GLY A 96 -26.95 22.06 -0.10
CA GLY A 96 -27.07 23.46 -0.45
C GLY A 96 -25.92 24.33 0.07
N ILE A 97 -26.15 25.61 0.15
CA ILE A 97 -25.14 26.62 0.59
C ILE A 97 -24.56 26.31 1.97
N ARG A 98 -25.32 25.64 2.85
CA ARG A 98 -24.86 25.21 4.17
C ARG A 98 -23.66 24.26 4.11
N ASN A 99 -23.56 23.41 3.09
CA ASN A 99 -22.45 22.50 2.88
C ASN A 99 -21.19 23.29 2.48
N VAL A 100 -21.36 24.33 1.66
CA VAL A 100 -20.26 25.22 1.29
C VAL A 100 -19.76 26.01 2.51
N VAL A 101 -20.68 26.50 3.35
CA VAL A 101 -20.35 27.22 4.59
C VAL A 101 -19.63 26.29 5.58
N ALA A 102 -20.05 25.04 5.70
CA ALA A 102 -19.37 24.06 6.55
C ALA A 102 -17.91 23.80 6.06
N GLY A 103 -17.73 23.69 4.74
CA GLY A 103 -16.39 23.61 4.13
C GLY A 103 -15.54 24.86 4.42
N ALA A 104 -16.15 26.06 4.30
CA ALA A 104 -15.49 27.32 4.63
C ALA A 104 -15.02 27.38 6.10
N ILE A 105 -15.89 26.98 7.03
CA ILE A 105 -15.56 26.93 8.47
C ILE A 105 -14.40 25.94 8.73
N ALA A 106 -14.46 24.75 8.14
CA ALA A 106 -13.38 23.77 8.28
C ALA A 106 -12.05 24.33 7.75
N GLY A 107 -12.05 24.95 6.56
CA GLY A 107 -10.86 25.59 5.98
C GLY A 107 -10.34 26.76 6.82
N LEU A 108 -11.23 27.61 7.33
CA LEU A 108 -10.88 28.73 8.21
C LEU A 108 -10.19 28.24 9.49
N VAL A 109 -10.77 27.25 10.17
CA VAL A 109 -10.18 26.66 11.38
C VAL A 109 -8.83 26.03 11.10
N THR A 110 -8.69 25.33 9.96
CA THR A 110 -7.40 24.78 9.50
C THR A 110 -6.36 25.90 9.33
N GLY A 111 -6.72 26.99 8.65
CA GLY A 111 -5.82 28.14 8.43
C GLY A 111 -5.43 28.84 9.73
N LEU A 112 -6.37 29.00 10.67
CA LEU A 112 -6.08 29.61 11.99
C LEU A 112 -5.10 28.75 12.80
N LEU A 113 -5.22 27.42 12.76
CA LEU A 113 -4.28 26.53 13.46
C LEU A 113 -2.89 26.54 12.83
N LEU A 114 -2.78 26.74 11.53
CA LEU A 114 -1.50 26.88 10.82
C LEU A 114 -0.75 28.17 11.21
N ILE A 115 -1.41 29.20 11.77
CA ILE A 115 -0.75 30.39 12.29
C ILE A 115 0.22 30.04 13.42
N LEU A 116 -0.12 29.03 14.24
CA LEU A 116 0.69 28.65 15.41
C LEU A 116 2.13 28.27 15.02
N PRO A 117 2.40 27.28 14.15
CA PRO A 117 3.76 26.94 13.74
C PRO A 117 4.48 28.09 13.04
N VAL A 118 3.78 28.94 12.27
CA VAL A 118 4.36 30.12 11.62
C VAL A 118 4.84 31.13 12.66
N LEU A 119 4.01 31.48 13.67
CA LEU A 119 4.38 32.42 14.73
C LEU A 119 5.49 31.86 15.62
N VAL A 120 5.43 30.58 15.94
CA VAL A 120 6.48 29.91 16.75
C VAL A 120 7.82 29.97 16.01
N ALA A 121 7.87 29.59 14.74
CA ALA A 121 9.10 29.59 13.95
C ALA A 121 9.61 31.02 13.64
N ALA A 122 8.73 32.02 13.57
CA ALA A 122 9.11 33.41 13.34
C ALA A 122 9.71 34.09 14.58
N ASN A 123 9.30 33.71 15.80
CA ASN A 123 9.70 34.37 17.05
C ASN A 123 10.70 33.58 17.89
N PHE A 124 10.75 32.25 17.73
CA PHE A 124 11.60 31.36 18.54
C PHE A 124 12.50 30.54 17.64
N ASN A 125 13.79 30.46 17.98
CA ASN A 125 14.70 29.56 17.30
C ASN A 125 14.66 28.17 17.95
N LEU A 126 13.76 27.31 17.49
CA LEU A 126 13.57 25.96 18.00
C LEU A 126 14.29 24.89 17.15
N ARG A 127 15.24 25.28 16.31
CA ARG A 127 15.93 24.36 15.39
C ARG A 127 16.70 23.23 16.07
N GLU A 128 17.13 23.43 17.31
CA GLU A 128 17.80 22.37 18.08
C GLU A 128 16.85 21.19 18.41
N VAL A 129 15.55 21.46 18.50
CA VAL A 129 14.52 20.45 18.80
C VAL A 129 13.71 20.09 17.55
N PHE A 130 13.31 21.09 16.78
CA PHE A 130 12.52 20.96 15.56
C PHE A 130 13.28 21.55 14.37
N VAL A 131 14.13 20.74 13.76
CA VAL A 131 15.04 21.16 12.68
C VAL A 131 14.32 21.90 11.54
N ASN A 132 13.12 21.49 11.20
CA ASN A 132 12.34 22.00 10.08
C ASN A 132 11.48 23.24 10.41
N LEU A 133 11.37 23.66 11.70
CA LEU A 133 10.79 24.92 12.07
C LEU A 133 11.79 26.06 11.75
N SER A 134 11.96 26.35 10.49
CA SER A 134 13.00 27.20 9.92
C SER A 134 12.42 28.45 9.25
N PRO A 135 13.22 29.52 9.03
CA PRO A 135 12.80 30.67 8.22
C PRO A 135 12.34 30.28 6.81
N ALA A 136 12.88 29.20 6.24
CA ALA A 136 12.42 28.67 4.94
C ALA A 136 10.95 28.24 5.02
N MET A 137 10.55 27.52 6.07
CA MET A 137 9.14 27.16 6.30
C MET A 137 8.26 28.41 6.42
N VAL A 138 8.71 29.42 7.20
CA VAL A 138 7.96 30.68 7.34
C VAL A 138 7.82 31.35 5.98
N GLN A 139 8.90 31.43 5.20
CA GLN A 139 8.89 32.06 3.88
C GLN A 139 7.93 31.34 2.91
N THR A 140 7.91 30.02 2.89
CA THR A 140 7.01 29.23 2.03
C THR A 140 5.56 29.41 2.49
N LEU A 141 5.25 29.31 3.79
CA LEU A 141 3.88 29.46 4.31
C LEU A 141 3.35 30.90 4.22
N THR A 142 4.23 31.89 4.19
CA THR A 142 3.85 33.30 3.99
C THR A 142 3.96 33.75 2.52
N PHE A 143 4.21 32.82 1.59
CA PHE A 143 4.35 33.13 0.15
C PHE A 143 5.42 34.20 -0.16
N GLY A 144 6.46 34.27 0.65
CA GLY A 144 7.51 35.29 0.54
C GLY A 144 7.08 36.73 0.88
N GLN A 145 5.88 36.88 1.46
CA GLN A 145 5.34 38.19 1.88
C GLN A 145 5.72 38.53 3.33
N SER A 146 5.44 39.74 3.77
CA SER A 146 5.56 40.13 5.17
C SER A 146 4.68 39.22 6.06
N LEU A 147 5.10 38.98 7.30
CA LEU A 147 4.46 38.01 8.19
C LEU A 147 2.93 38.21 8.31
N GLY A 148 2.46 39.47 8.47
CA GLY A 148 1.03 39.75 8.61
C GLY A 148 0.25 39.50 7.32
N VAL A 149 0.79 39.94 6.18
CA VAL A 149 0.16 39.75 4.85
C VAL A 149 0.19 38.27 4.48
N GLY A 150 1.31 37.58 4.73
CA GLY A 150 1.45 36.15 4.45
C GLY A 150 0.47 35.29 5.25
N ILE A 151 0.30 35.58 6.54
CA ILE A 151 -0.71 34.90 7.39
C ILE A 151 -2.13 35.13 6.84
N ALA A 152 -2.45 36.35 6.41
CA ALA A 152 -3.76 36.64 5.82
C ALA A 152 -4.01 35.82 4.54
N TRP A 153 -3.00 35.73 3.65
CA TRP A 153 -3.08 34.88 2.45
C TRP A 153 -3.19 33.39 2.76
N LEU A 154 -2.45 32.91 3.78
CA LEU A 154 -2.51 31.51 4.23
C LEU A 154 -3.93 31.14 4.69
N VAL A 155 -4.52 31.97 5.57
CA VAL A 155 -5.88 31.73 6.09
C VAL A 155 -6.92 31.86 4.96
N ALA A 156 -6.79 32.85 4.10
CA ALA A 156 -7.67 33.01 2.94
C ALA A 156 -7.58 31.79 1.99
N GLY A 157 -6.38 31.33 1.67
CA GLY A 157 -6.14 30.16 0.83
C GLY A 157 -6.73 28.88 1.42
N CYS A 158 -6.50 28.62 2.71
CA CYS A 158 -7.09 27.48 3.41
C CYS A 158 -8.63 27.55 3.44
N THR A 159 -9.18 28.76 3.64
CA THR A 159 -10.64 28.97 3.61
C THR A 159 -11.21 28.69 2.23
N LEU A 160 -10.57 29.22 1.16
CA LEU A 160 -10.96 28.96 -0.23
C LEU A 160 -10.87 27.46 -0.59
N ALA A 161 -9.81 26.78 -0.16
CA ALA A 161 -9.66 25.34 -0.36
C ALA A 161 -10.78 24.56 0.36
N GLY A 162 -11.14 24.96 1.59
CA GLY A 162 -12.27 24.40 2.31
C GLY A 162 -13.61 24.66 1.62
N VAL A 163 -13.85 25.88 1.09
CA VAL A 163 -15.01 26.22 0.26
C VAL A 163 -15.08 25.33 -0.98
N ALA A 164 -13.96 25.16 -1.68
CA ALA A 164 -13.87 24.29 -2.85
C ALA A 164 -14.22 22.82 -2.48
N GLY A 165 -13.68 22.31 -1.36
CA GLY A 165 -14.03 21.00 -0.83
C GLY A 165 -15.53 20.86 -0.53
N GLY A 166 -16.13 21.85 0.16
CA GLY A 166 -17.56 21.88 0.45
C GLY A 166 -18.43 21.94 -0.81
N ALA A 167 -18.03 22.75 -1.78
CA ALA A 167 -18.75 22.93 -3.05
C ALA A 167 -18.81 21.64 -3.88
N THR A 168 -17.81 20.75 -3.77
CA THR A 168 -17.84 19.45 -4.47
C THR A 168 -19.04 18.59 -4.08
N ASN A 169 -19.58 18.75 -2.86
CA ASN A 169 -20.78 18.03 -2.44
C ASN A 169 -22.06 18.58 -3.08
N VAL A 170 -22.06 19.84 -3.52
CA VAL A 170 -23.22 20.48 -4.19
C VAL A 170 -23.31 20.04 -5.66
N ILE A 171 -22.16 19.66 -6.26
CA ILE A 171 -22.12 19.18 -7.64
C ILE A 171 -22.80 17.80 -7.72
N SER A 172 -23.72 17.63 -8.67
CA SER A 172 -24.40 16.35 -8.88
C SER A 172 -23.38 15.23 -9.20
N ASP A 173 -23.64 14.01 -8.76
CA ASP A 173 -22.78 12.83 -8.97
C ASP A 173 -22.43 12.56 -10.44
N ARG A 174 -23.30 13.06 -11.34
CA ARG A 174 -23.08 12.94 -12.79
C ARG A 174 -21.80 13.66 -13.23
N TRP A 175 -21.53 14.85 -12.67
CA TRP A 175 -20.42 15.71 -13.03
C TRP A 175 -19.26 15.61 -12.05
N ARG A 176 -19.56 15.44 -10.75
CA ARG A 176 -18.55 15.38 -9.69
C ARG A 176 -17.49 14.30 -9.95
N LYS A 177 -17.92 13.06 -10.21
CA LYS A 177 -16.99 11.95 -10.44
C LYS A 177 -16.05 12.19 -11.63
N PRO A 178 -16.51 12.56 -12.84
CA PRO A 178 -15.62 12.88 -13.96
C PRO A 178 -14.67 14.05 -13.71
N ILE A 179 -15.15 15.12 -13.05
CA ILE A 179 -14.30 16.29 -12.70
C ILE A 179 -13.18 15.86 -11.75
N MET A 180 -13.52 15.16 -10.66
CA MET A 180 -12.53 14.69 -9.69
C MET A 180 -11.54 13.71 -10.33
N THR A 181 -12.00 12.82 -11.21
CA THR A 181 -11.13 11.91 -11.97
C THR A 181 -10.20 12.70 -12.89
N GLY A 182 -10.71 13.71 -13.59
CA GLY A 182 -9.89 14.57 -14.45
C GLY A 182 -8.79 15.32 -13.68
N LEU A 183 -9.15 15.93 -12.55
CA LEU A 183 -8.19 16.60 -11.67
C LEU A 183 -7.15 15.64 -11.11
N LEU A 184 -7.59 14.47 -10.61
CA LEU A 184 -6.69 13.44 -10.09
C LEU A 184 -5.64 13.04 -11.14
N TRP A 185 -6.06 12.79 -12.38
CA TRP A 185 -5.15 12.42 -13.46
C TRP A 185 -4.22 13.55 -13.89
N VAL A 186 -4.66 14.80 -13.85
CA VAL A 186 -3.78 15.97 -14.09
C VAL A 186 -2.63 15.96 -13.07
N PHE A 187 -2.95 15.85 -11.77
CA PHE A 187 -1.91 15.80 -10.74
C PHE A 187 -1.06 14.53 -10.84
N THR A 188 -1.64 13.39 -11.17
CA THR A 188 -0.88 12.14 -11.38
C THR A 188 0.11 12.27 -12.54
N VAL A 189 -0.29 12.83 -13.68
CA VAL A 189 0.60 13.04 -14.84
C VAL A 189 1.67 14.07 -14.52
N ALA A 190 1.33 15.16 -13.80
CA ALA A 190 2.29 16.16 -13.35
C ALA A 190 3.32 15.56 -12.38
N LEU A 191 2.88 14.74 -11.46
CA LEU A 191 3.72 14.07 -10.47
C LEU A 191 4.65 13.04 -11.13
N LEU A 192 4.12 12.26 -12.08
CA LEU A 192 4.86 11.24 -12.84
C LEU A 192 5.47 11.79 -14.14
N GLN A 193 5.79 13.08 -14.19
CA GLN A 193 6.33 13.74 -15.39
C GLN A 193 7.58 13.03 -15.94
N ASP A 194 8.49 12.60 -15.06
CA ASP A 194 9.74 11.93 -15.48
C ASP A 194 9.46 10.60 -16.19
N LEU A 195 8.49 9.85 -15.67
CA LEU A 195 8.00 8.61 -16.30
C LEU A 195 7.38 8.87 -17.67
N VAL A 196 6.47 9.86 -17.74
CA VAL A 196 5.79 10.21 -19.00
C VAL A 196 6.77 10.74 -20.04
N SER A 197 7.74 11.55 -19.61
CA SER A 197 8.80 12.08 -20.49
C SER A 197 9.70 10.97 -21.02
N GLN A 198 10.04 9.97 -20.20
CA GLN A 198 10.82 8.82 -20.64
C GLN A 198 10.03 7.93 -21.62
N LEU A 199 8.73 7.72 -21.35
CA LEU A 199 7.86 7.01 -22.29
C LEU A 199 7.83 7.71 -23.66
N PHE A 200 7.70 9.02 -23.68
CA PHE A 200 7.72 9.77 -24.95
C PHE A 200 9.06 9.67 -25.67
N ARG A 201 10.19 9.72 -24.95
CA ARG A 201 11.53 9.49 -25.54
C ARG A 201 11.67 8.09 -26.10
N GLY A 202 11.24 7.07 -25.36
CA GLY A 202 11.27 5.66 -25.82
C GLY A 202 10.43 5.40 -27.07
N LEU A 203 9.38 6.21 -27.27
CA LEU A 203 8.54 6.16 -28.47
C LEU A 203 8.99 7.14 -29.59
N ASN A 204 10.13 7.84 -29.43
CA ASN A 204 10.62 8.88 -30.34
C ASN A 204 9.64 10.06 -30.51
N LEU A 205 8.91 10.41 -29.45
CA LEU A 205 7.91 11.49 -29.45
C LEU A 205 8.40 12.73 -28.67
N ASP A 206 9.67 13.11 -28.83
CA ASP A 206 10.31 14.19 -28.08
C ASP A 206 9.59 15.54 -28.22
N ALA A 207 8.96 15.79 -29.36
CA ALA A 207 8.17 16.99 -29.59
C ALA A 207 7.01 17.15 -28.59
N LEU A 208 6.43 16.04 -28.12
CA LEU A 208 5.37 16.08 -27.14
C LEU A 208 5.88 16.48 -25.75
N ILE A 209 7.13 16.17 -25.40
CA ILE A 209 7.72 16.57 -24.12
C ILE A 209 7.70 18.09 -23.99
N GLY A 210 8.24 18.81 -24.97
CA GLY A 210 8.23 20.28 -24.97
C GLY A 210 6.84 20.89 -25.09
N PHE A 211 5.86 20.15 -25.61
CA PHE A 211 4.48 20.59 -25.69
C PHE A 211 3.76 20.48 -24.34
N PHE A 212 3.90 19.34 -23.63
CA PHE A 212 3.20 19.08 -22.37
C PHE A 212 3.92 19.64 -21.15
N PHE A 213 5.25 19.57 -21.11
CA PHE A 213 6.05 19.92 -19.94
C PHE A 213 6.89 21.19 -20.15
N ALA A 214 7.13 21.92 -19.07
CA ALA A 214 8.02 23.07 -19.06
C ALA A 214 9.49 22.65 -18.88
N PRO A 215 10.46 23.43 -19.35
CA PRO A 215 11.89 23.13 -19.16
C PRO A 215 12.31 23.07 -17.69
N GLY A 216 11.65 23.81 -16.81
CA GLY A 216 11.87 23.82 -15.36
C GLY A 216 11.08 22.74 -14.60
N GLY A 217 10.38 21.86 -15.31
CA GLY A 217 9.48 20.87 -14.72
C GLY A 217 8.03 21.36 -14.65
N GLY A 218 7.11 20.42 -14.42
CA GLY A 218 5.68 20.64 -14.33
C GLY A 218 4.95 20.67 -15.70
N LEU A 219 3.64 20.42 -15.64
CA LEU A 219 2.78 20.52 -16.81
C LEU A 219 2.58 21.98 -17.22
N ARG A 220 2.74 22.28 -18.49
CA ARG A 220 2.29 23.56 -19.04
C ARG A 220 0.75 23.61 -19.02
N ILE A 221 0.17 24.81 -18.92
CA ILE A 221 -1.28 25.01 -18.92
C ILE A 221 -1.96 24.28 -20.07
N ARG A 222 -1.36 24.31 -21.28
CA ARG A 222 -1.87 23.57 -22.45
C ARG A 222 -1.97 22.08 -22.21
N GLY A 223 -0.92 21.48 -21.64
CA GLY A 223 -0.88 20.07 -21.28
C GLY A 223 -1.92 19.74 -20.21
N THR A 224 -2.03 20.57 -19.18
CA THR A 224 -3.02 20.45 -18.10
C THR A 224 -4.45 20.38 -18.63
N VAL A 225 -4.81 21.33 -19.51
CA VAL A 225 -6.16 21.40 -20.11
C VAL A 225 -6.42 20.16 -20.98
N ILE A 226 -5.46 19.74 -21.80
CA ILE A 226 -5.63 18.58 -22.68
C ILE A 226 -5.81 17.31 -21.86
N VAL A 227 -4.96 17.05 -20.87
CA VAL A 227 -5.07 15.89 -19.98
C VAL A 227 -6.42 15.90 -19.27
N PHE A 228 -6.83 17.04 -18.72
CA PHE A 228 -8.12 17.18 -18.05
C PHE A 228 -9.30 16.87 -18.99
N VAL A 229 -9.36 17.53 -20.16
CA VAL A 229 -10.46 17.36 -21.12
C VAL A 229 -10.50 15.91 -21.64
N LEU A 230 -9.36 15.31 -21.94
CA LEU A 230 -9.28 13.94 -22.43
C LEU A 230 -9.80 12.96 -21.38
N VAL A 231 -9.30 13.04 -20.14
CA VAL A 231 -9.71 12.13 -19.07
C VAL A 231 -11.17 12.36 -18.67
N PHE A 232 -11.59 13.62 -18.57
CA PHE A 232 -12.97 13.99 -18.29
C PHE A 232 -13.95 13.41 -19.32
N SER A 233 -13.63 13.59 -20.62
CA SER A 233 -14.42 13.06 -21.74
C SER A 233 -14.45 11.54 -21.73
N LEU A 234 -13.31 10.90 -21.47
CA LEU A 234 -13.21 9.45 -21.36
C LEU A 234 -14.03 8.91 -20.17
N ALA A 235 -13.98 9.58 -19.02
CA ALA A 235 -14.74 9.20 -17.83
C ALA A 235 -16.26 9.30 -18.07
N LEU A 236 -16.71 10.34 -18.81
CA LEU A 236 -18.11 10.48 -19.22
C LEU A 236 -18.52 9.38 -20.21
N TRP A 237 -17.66 9.04 -21.16
CA TRP A 237 -17.92 8.02 -22.16
C TRP A 237 -17.98 6.61 -21.56
N LEU A 238 -17.04 6.26 -20.67
CA LEU A 238 -17.00 4.98 -19.97
C LEU A 238 -18.23 4.79 -19.07
N LYS A 239 -18.74 5.88 -18.47
CA LYS A 239 -19.97 5.83 -17.65
C LYS A 239 -21.23 5.50 -18.46
N ARG A 240 -21.22 5.76 -19.77
CA ARG A 240 -22.33 5.44 -20.67
C ARG A 240 -22.34 3.98 -21.15
N ARG A 241 -21.21 3.25 -20.95
CA ARG A 241 -21.16 1.84 -21.33
C ARG A 241 -21.79 0.96 -20.22
N PRO A 242 -22.64 -0.02 -20.59
CA PRO A 242 -23.17 -0.97 -19.63
C PRO A 242 -22.02 -1.78 -19.01
N PRO A 243 -22.13 -2.21 -17.72
CA PRO A 243 -21.15 -3.06 -17.06
C PRO A 243 -21.17 -4.45 -17.72
N GLY A 244 -20.38 -4.65 -18.77
CA GLY A 244 -20.54 -5.81 -19.65
C GLY A 244 -19.32 -6.71 -19.81
N ILE A 245 -18.11 -6.26 -19.49
CA ILE A 245 -16.91 -7.09 -19.75
C ILE A 245 -16.86 -8.25 -18.76
N ARG A 246 -17.12 -8.01 -17.47
CA ARG A 246 -17.11 -9.04 -16.45
C ARG A 246 -18.26 -10.04 -16.62
N GLN A 247 -19.47 -9.57 -16.89
CA GLN A 247 -20.63 -10.43 -17.17
C GLN A 247 -20.45 -11.22 -18.47
N LYS A 248 -19.89 -10.60 -19.52
CA LYS A 248 -19.55 -11.31 -20.76
C LYS A 248 -18.49 -12.37 -20.53
N TYR A 249 -17.46 -12.10 -19.72
CA TYR A 249 -16.43 -13.08 -19.40
C TYR A 249 -16.97 -14.24 -18.55
N GLU A 250 -17.87 -13.98 -17.62
CA GLU A 250 -18.54 -15.00 -16.80
C GLU A 250 -19.52 -15.87 -17.61
N ALA A 251 -20.08 -15.31 -18.68
CA ALA A 251 -20.98 -16.02 -19.60
C ALA A 251 -20.27 -16.84 -20.71
N LEU A 252 -18.95 -16.74 -20.83
CA LEU A 252 -18.18 -17.47 -21.83
C LEU A 252 -18.10 -18.96 -21.54
N ASN A 253 -18.19 -19.79 -22.59
CA ASN A 253 -17.95 -21.23 -22.53
C ASN A 253 -16.51 -21.52 -22.07
N GLN A 254 -16.29 -22.67 -21.43
CA GLN A 254 -14.99 -23.06 -20.85
C GLN A 254 -13.85 -23.04 -21.88
N THR A 255 -14.14 -23.35 -23.14
CA THR A 255 -13.15 -23.31 -24.25
C THR A 255 -12.79 -21.87 -24.64
N GLU A 256 -13.77 -20.99 -24.71
CA GLU A 256 -13.55 -19.57 -25.01
C GLU A 256 -12.82 -18.88 -23.84
N ARG A 257 -13.18 -19.20 -22.60
CA ARG A 257 -12.50 -18.70 -21.41
C ARG A 257 -11.01 -19.10 -21.39
N ARG A 258 -10.68 -20.34 -21.77
CA ARG A 258 -9.28 -20.76 -21.93
C ARG A 258 -8.55 -19.97 -23.01
N ARG A 259 -9.19 -19.72 -24.17
CA ARG A 259 -8.60 -18.90 -25.24
C ARG A 259 -8.35 -17.47 -24.80
N TRP A 260 -9.32 -16.82 -24.16
CA TRP A 260 -9.16 -15.47 -23.63
C TRP A 260 -8.07 -15.38 -22.55
N THR A 261 -7.98 -16.39 -21.69
CA THR A 261 -6.90 -16.46 -20.69
C THR A 261 -5.53 -16.63 -21.36
N ALA A 262 -5.42 -17.48 -22.39
CA ALA A 262 -4.17 -17.66 -23.14
C ALA A 262 -3.76 -16.36 -23.89
N ILE A 263 -4.73 -15.67 -24.50
CA ILE A 263 -4.49 -14.37 -25.14
C ILE A 263 -4.03 -13.32 -24.09
N ALA A 264 -4.68 -13.27 -22.94
CA ALA A 264 -4.29 -12.34 -21.87
C ALA A 264 -2.88 -12.62 -21.35
N ILE A 265 -2.52 -13.89 -21.15
CA ILE A 265 -1.15 -14.30 -20.80
C ILE A 265 -0.16 -13.90 -21.88
N GLY A 266 -0.49 -14.14 -23.16
CA GLY A 266 0.36 -13.75 -24.29
C GLY A 266 0.57 -12.23 -24.36
N ILE A 267 -0.49 -11.44 -24.19
CA ILE A 267 -0.39 -9.97 -24.15
C ILE A 267 0.48 -9.53 -22.96
N THR A 268 0.27 -10.12 -21.79
CA THR A 268 1.08 -9.80 -20.60
C THR A 268 2.55 -10.13 -20.83
N ALA A 269 2.87 -11.27 -21.44
CA ALA A 269 4.25 -11.65 -21.78
C ALA A 269 4.89 -10.66 -22.77
N VAL A 270 4.15 -10.25 -23.80
CA VAL A 270 4.63 -9.26 -24.79
C VAL A 270 4.85 -7.89 -24.10
N VAL A 271 3.92 -7.47 -23.25
CA VAL A 271 4.06 -6.21 -22.50
C VAL A 271 5.30 -6.28 -21.60
N LEU A 272 5.49 -7.34 -20.81
CA LEU A 272 6.66 -7.52 -19.96
C LEU A 272 7.96 -7.52 -20.76
N TYR A 273 7.96 -8.12 -21.95
CA TYR A 273 9.14 -8.11 -22.84
C TYR A 273 9.46 -6.69 -23.38
N LEU A 274 8.44 -5.92 -23.72
CA LEU A 274 8.59 -4.59 -24.32
C LEU A 274 8.88 -3.48 -23.28
N ILE A 275 8.52 -3.67 -22.01
CA ILE A 275 8.72 -2.64 -20.97
C ILE A 275 10.14 -2.10 -20.93
N PRO A 276 11.22 -2.91 -20.80
CA PRO A 276 12.58 -2.37 -20.73
C PRO A 276 13.00 -1.64 -22.01
N ILE A 277 12.54 -2.10 -23.15
CA ILE A 277 12.87 -1.52 -24.46
C ILE A 277 12.24 -0.15 -24.63
N VAL A 278 10.97 0.00 -24.25
CA VAL A 278 10.20 1.24 -24.45
C VAL A 278 10.49 2.25 -23.34
N MET A 279 10.61 1.80 -22.09
CA MET A 279 10.74 2.70 -20.94
C MET A 279 12.18 3.04 -20.56
N GLY A 280 13.18 2.37 -21.15
CA GLY A 280 14.60 2.65 -20.93
C GLY A 280 15.15 2.20 -19.56
N GLY A 281 16.42 2.55 -19.29
CA GLY A 281 17.17 2.04 -18.14
C GLY A 281 16.63 2.47 -16.78
N PHE A 282 16.15 3.70 -16.65
CA PHE A 282 15.64 4.23 -15.37
C PHE A 282 14.41 3.46 -14.87
N MET A 283 13.45 3.19 -15.76
CA MET A 283 12.26 2.42 -15.39
C MET A 283 12.61 0.97 -15.12
N SER A 284 13.53 0.40 -15.90
CA SER A 284 14.04 -0.96 -15.67
C SER A 284 14.69 -1.07 -14.30
N GLU A 285 15.48 -0.08 -13.87
CA GLU A 285 16.09 -0.03 -12.53
C GLU A 285 15.04 -0.07 -11.41
N ILE A 286 13.96 0.69 -11.55
CA ILE A 286 12.86 0.68 -10.59
C ILE A 286 12.14 -0.68 -10.57
N LEU A 287 11.85 -1.23 -11.75
CA LEU A 287 11.16 -2.50 -11.86
C LEU A 287 12.02 -3.68 -11.40
N ASP A 288 13.33 -3.60 -11.54
CA ASP A 288 14.26 -4.57 -10.98
C ASP A 288 14.17 -4.61 -9.46
N LEU A 289 14.18 -3.44 -8.83
CA LEU A 289 14.03 -3.35 -7.38
C LEU A 289 12.66 -3.85 -6.93
N VAL A 290 11.59 -3.45 -7.62
CA VAL A 290 10.23 -3.97 -7.38
C VAL A 290 10.19 -5.49 -7.52
N GLY A 291 10.84 -6.06 -8.54
CA GLY A 291 10.89 -7.50 -8.78
C GLY A 291 11.62 -8.26 -7.68
N ILE A 292 12.74 -7.73 -7.19
CA ILE A 292 13.51 -8.29 -6.06
C ILE A 292 12.63 -8.33 -4.80
N TYR A 293 11.97 -7.23 -4.45
CA TYR A 293 11.06 -7.18 -3.30
C TYR A 293 9.80 -8.04 -3.50
N LEU A 294 9.29 -8.13 -4.73
CA LEU A 294 8.18 -9.01 -5.07
C LEU A 294 8.53 -10.49 -4.86
N LEU A 295 9.72 -10.94 -5.27
CA LEU A 295 10.20 -12.30 -5.00
C LEU A 295 10.22 -12.60 -3.51
N MET A 296 10.77 -11.68 -2.71
CA MET A 296 10.81 -11.81 -1.26
C MET A 296 9.39 -11.84 -0.67
N ALA A 297 8.50 -10.95 -1.16
CA ALA A 297 7.11 -10.88 -0.72
C ALA A 297 6.30 -12.13 -1.11
N LEU A 298 6.54 -12.74 -2.27
CA LEU A 298 5.90 -14.01 -2.65
C LEU A 298 6.26 -15.13 -1.70
N GLY A 299 7.52 -15.21 -1.26
CA GLY A 299 7.96 -16.20 -0.27
C GLY A 299 7.37 -15.94 1.11
N LEU A 300 7.40 -14.69 1.59
CA LEU A 300 6.77 -14.33 2.87
C LEU A 300 5.25 -14.51 2.84
N ASN A 301 4.60 -14.32 1.68
CA ASN A 301 3.17 -14.57 1.52
C ASN A 301 2.79 -16.06 1.72
N ILE A 302 3.73 -16.99 1.54
CA ILE A 302 3.49 -18.40 1.91
C ILE A 302 3.46 -18.54 3.44
N VAL A 303 4.42 -17.94 4.14
CA VAL A 303 4.57 -18.03 5.59
C VAL A 303 3.44 -17.27 6.30
N VAL A 304 3.24 -16.01 5.96
CA VAL A 304 2.23 -15.13 6.59
C VAL A 304 0.85 -15.30 5.95
N GLY A 305 0.79 -15.28 4.63
CA GLY A 305 -0.48 -15.24 3.89
C GLY A 305 -1.23 -16.58 3.89
N PHE A 306 -0.54 -17.70 3.65
CA PHE A 306 -1.17 -19.02 3.60
C PHE A 306 -1.09 -19.77 4.94
N ALA A 307 0.08 -19.76 5.60
CA ALA A 307 0.26 -20.52 6.84
C ALA A 307 -0.10 -19.74 8.12
N GLY A 308 -0.26 -18.40 8.03
CA GLY A 308 -0.65 -17.56 9.16
C GLY A 308 0.45 -17.36 10.20
N LEU A 309 1.72 -17.59 9.83
CA LEU A 309 2.87 -17.49 10.73
C LEU A 309 3.53 -16.13 10.56
N LEU A 310 3.40 -15.23 11.54
CA LEU A 310 4.02 -13.90 11.49
C LEU A 310 5.53 -14.02 11.65
N ASP A 311 6.27 -13.75 10.57
CA ASP A 311 7.74 -13.79 10.52
C ASP A 311 8.30 -12.39 10.28
N LEU A 312 8.96 -11.82 11.29
CA LEU A 312 9.64 -10.52 11.22
C LEU A 312 11.14 -10.64 10.96
N GLY A 313 11.69 -11.85 11.01
CA GLY A 313 13.10 -12.14 10.72
C GLY A 313 13.36 -12.57 9.28
N TYR A 314 12.39 -12.44 8.40
CA TYR A 314 12.44 -12.96 7.03
C TYR A 314 13.62 -12.45 6.20
N VAL A 315 14.16 -11.27 6.53
CA VAL A 315 15.37 -10.72 5.92
C VAL A 315 16.60 -11.63 6.08
N ALA A 316 16.64 -12.50 7.09
CA ALA A 316 17.72 -13.47 7.27
C ALA A 316 17.84 -14.44 6.10
N PHE A 317 16.73 -14.94 5.56
CA PHE A 317 16.72 -15.84 4.40
C PHE A 317 17.17 -15.13 3.12
N PHE A 318 16.79 -13.87 2.98
CA PHE A 318 17.28 -12.99 1.93
C PHE A 318 18.80 -12.79 2.04
N ALA A 319 19.32 -12.53 3.25
CA ALA A 319 20.75 -12.40 3.53
C ALA A 319 21.51 -13.70 3.22
N VAL A 320 20.99 -14.86 3.65
CA VAL A 320 21.59 -16.17 3.34
C VAL A 320 21.68 -16.36 1.82
N GLY A 321 20.62 -16.03 1.07
CA GLY A 321 20.62 -16.08 -0.38
C GLY A 321 21.71 -15.19 -1.01
N ALA A 322 21.82 -13.95 -0.54
CA ALA A 322 22.80 -12.99 -1.03
C ALA A 322 24.25 -13.41 -0.71
N TYR A 323 24.53 -13.78 0.54
CA TYR A 323 25.88 -14.20 0.95
C TYR A 323 26.32 -15.51 0.32
N MET A 324 25.44 -16.49 0.21
CA MET A 324 25.75 -17.75 -0.48
C MET A 324 26.06 -17.51 -1.96
N THR A 325 25.32 -16.64 -2.63
CA THR A 325 25.64 -16.23 -4.00
C THR A 325 27.02 -15.57 -4.04
N ALA A 326 27.28 -14.61 -3.15
CA ALA A 326 28.55 -13.92 -3.06
C ALA A 326 29.73 -14.88 -2.87
N VAL A 327 29.63 -15.81 -1.92
CA VAL A 327 30.68 -16.80 -1.63
C VAL A 327 30.95 -17.76 -2.80
N LEU A 328 29.88 -18.13 -3.54
CA LEU A 328 30.01 -19.10 -4.63
C LEU A 328 30.45 -18.48 -5.98
N THR A 329 30.21 -17.18 -6.17
CA THR A 329 30.40 -16.57 -7.50
C THR A 329 31.49 -15.50 -7.52
N SER A 330 31.82 -14.86 -6.37
CA SER A 330 32.81 -13.79 -6.32
C SER A 330 34.25 -14.31 -6.38
N PRO A 331 35.15 -13.76 -7.22
CA PRO A 331 36.57 -14.05 -7.21
C PRO A 331 37.29 -13.51 -5.96
N GLN A 332 36.63 -12.58 -5.23
CA GLN A 332 37.16 -12.02 -3.97
C GLN A 332 36.50 -12.63 -2.73
N SER A 333 35.89 -13.80 -2.85
CA SER A 333 35.34 -14.50 -1.69
C SER A 333 36.43 -14.87 -0.69
N PRO A 334 36.26 -14.57 0.62
CA PRO A 334 37.30 -14.84 1.62
C PRO A 334 37.54 -16.32 1.86
N ALA A 335 36.53 -17.19 1.73
CA ALA A 335 36.64 -18.60 2.11
C ALA A 335 36.84 -19.53 0.92
N LEU A 336 36.08 -19.36 -0.13
CA LEU A 336 36.04 -20.25 -1.28
C LEU A 336 35.90 -19.38 -2.54
N THR A 337 36.70 -19.66 -3.56
CA THR A 337 36.63 -18.98 -4.86
C THR A 337 36.31 -19.99 -5.97
N PRO A 338 35.14 -20.68 -5.93
CA PRO A 338 34.77 -21.62 -6.96
C PRO A 338 34.40 -20.94 -8.28
N GLU A 339 34.15 -19.60 -8.25
CA GLU A 339 33.83 -18.75 -9.39
C GLU A 339 32.70 -19.35 -10.26
N LEU A 340 31.70 -19.93 -9.60
CA LEU A 340 30.56 -20.53 -10.30
C LEU A 340 29.76 -19.45 -11.02
N THR A 341 29.22 -19.80 -12.18
CA THR A 341 28.24 -18.94 -12.84
C THR A 341 26.98 -18.83 -12.01
N PHE A 342 26.28 -17.70 -12.07
CA PHE A 342 25.04 -17.42 -11.32
C PHE A 342 24.03 -18.58 -11.34
N TRP A 343 23.78 -19.13 -12.53
CA TRP A 343 22.79 -20.20 -12.71
C TRP A 343 23.21 -21.52 -12.08
N VAL A 344 24.50 -21.83 -12.06
CA VAL A 344 25.05 -23.03 -11.39
C VAL A 344 25.08 -22.85 -9.87
N ALA A 345 25.35 -21.65 -9.39
CA ALA A 345 25.30 -21.34 -7.95
C ALA A 345 23.89 -21.39 -7.39
N LEU A 346 22.87 -20.99 -8.15
CA LEU A 346 21.49 -20.81 -7.70
C LEU A 346 20.89 -22.04 -6.98
N PRO A 347 21.00 -23.29 -7.45
CA PRO A 347 20.51 -24.47 -6.71
C PRO A 347 21.16 -24.63 -5.32
N PHE A 348 22.44 -24.34 -5.20
CA PHE A 348 23.15 -24.42 -3.91
C PHE A 348 22.70 -23.31 -2.96
N VAL A 349 22.43 -22.12 -3.49
CA VAL A 349 21.87 -20.99 -2.74
C VAL A 349 20.49 -21.35 -2.19
N VAL A 350 19.63 -21.96 -3.02
CA VAL A 350 18.29 -22.41 -2.61
C VAL A 350 18.38 -23.49 -1.53
N LEU A 351 19.30 -24.46 -1.68
CA LEU A 351 19.50 -25.52 -0.67
C LEU A 351 19.99 -24.95 0.67
N ALA A 352 20.92 -24.01 0.65
CA ALA A 352 21.42 -23.35 1.86
C ALA A 352 20.30 -22.55 2.57
N ALA A 353 19.47 -21.85 1.81
CA ALA A 353 18.33 -21.13 2.35
C ALA A 353 17.24 -22.08 2.87
N ALA A 354 16.95 -23.18 2.18
CA ALA A 354 16.04 -24.20 2.66
C ALA A 354 16.54 -24.82 3.99
N PHE A 355 17.85 -25.07 4.10
CA PHE A 355 18.46 -25.52 5.35
C PHE A 355 18.32 -24.49 6.47
N SER A 356 18.57 -23.19 6.18
CA SER A 356 18.33 -22.12 7.16
C SER A 356 16.86 -22.05 7.58
N GLY A 357 15.92 -22.31 6.67
CA GLY A 357 14.50 -22.43 6.97
C GLY A 357 14.17 -23.56 7.97
N VAL A 358 14.88 -24.71 7.88
CA VAL A 358 14.78 -25.78 8.88
C VAL A 358 15.35 -25.33 10.22
N LEU A 359 16.51 -24.68 10.19
CA LEU A 359 17.22 -24.23 11.40
C LEU A 359 16.40 -23.21 12.19
N VAL A 360 15.76 -22.25 11.51
CA VAL A 360 14.87 -21.27 12.13
C VAL A 360 13.54 -21.91 12.51
N GLY A 361 12.97 -22.71 11.61
CA GLY A 361 11.68 -23.35 11.82
C GLY A 361 11.66 -24.25 13.05
N THR A 362 12.75 -24.95 13.35
CA THR A 362 12.79 -25.92 14.46
C THR A 362 12.49 -25.31 15.84
N PRO A 363 13.15 -24.23 16.32
CA PRO A 363 12.79 -23.60 17.60
C PRO A 363 11.40 -22.94 17.56
N VAL A 364 11.00 -22.48 16.39
CA VAL A 364 9.73 -21.78 16.15
C VAL A 364 8.50 -22.71 16.26
N LEU A 365 8.68 -24.03 16.07
CA LEU A 365 7.58 -25.01 16.11
C LEU A 365 6.75 -24.96 17.41
N ARG A 366 7.38 -24.60 18.53
CA ARG A 366 6.75 -24.51 19.85
C ARG A 366 6.13 -23.15 20.15
N MET A 367 6.37 -22.15 19.29
CA MET A 367 5.89 -20.79 19.49
C MET A 367 4.57 -20.57 18.76
N ARG A 368 3.73 -19.68 19.32
CA ARG A 368 2.43 -19.30 18.76
C ARG A 368 2.26 -17.77 18.80
N GLY A 369 1.52 -17.24 17.83
CA GLY A 369 1.14 -15.84 17.80
C GLY A 369 2.34 -14.88 17.86
N ASP A 370 2.28 -13.89 18.75
CA ASP A 370 3.27 -12.81 18.86
C ASP A 370 4.66 -13.27 19.31
N TYR A 371 4.74 -14.37 20.10
CA TYR A 371 6.04 -14.95 20.50
C TYR A 371 6.83 -15.46 19.31
N LEU A 372 6.14 -15.96 18.28
CA LEU A 372 6.75 -16.38 17.02
C LEU A 372 7.42 -15.16 16.35
N ALA A 373 6.71 -14.05 16.25
CA ALA A 373 7.21 -12.82 15.62
C ALA A 373 8.46 -12.26 16.33
N ILE A 374 8.47 -12.29 17.67
CA ILE A 374 9.61 -11.83 18.47
C ILE A 374 10.85 -12.72 18.26
N VAL A 375 10.66 -14.03 18.24
CA VAL A 375 11.78 -14.98 18.05
C VAL A 375 12.35 -14.89 16.65
N THR A 376 11.51 -14.79 15.62
CA THR A 376 11.99 -14.62 14.23
C THR A 376 12.67 -13.28 14.02
N LEU A 377 12.18 -12.20 14.65
CA LEU A 377 12.86 -10.90 14.66
C LEU A 377 14.26 -11.01 15.27
N GLY A 378 14.37 -11.66 16.46
CA GLY A 378 15.65 -11.93 17.09
C GLY A 378 16.60 -12.74 16.20
N PHE A 379 16.06 -13.73 15.47
CA PHE A 379 16.86 -14.51 14.53
C PHE A 379 17.38 -13.66 13.36
N GLY A 380 16.54 -12.78 12.81
CA GLY A 380 16.97 -11.85 11.76
C GLY A 380 18.14 -10.98 12.18
N GLU A 381 18.09 -10.45 13.41
CA GLU A 381 19.17 -9.63 13.96
C GLU A 381 20.40 -10.45 14.32
N ILE A 382 20.24 -11.65 14.87
CA ILE A 382 21.35 -12.60 15.12
C ILE A 382 22.06 -12.92 13.81
N ALA A 383 21.34 -13.22 12.73
CA ALA A 383 21.95 -13.49 11.42
C ALA A 383 22.78 -12.29 10.94
N ARG A 384 22.27 -11.06 11.05
CA ARG A 384 22.98 -9.83 10.70
C ARG A 384 24.26 -9.65 11.51
N ILE A 385 24.19 -9.87 12.83
CA ILE A 385 25.35 -9.77 13.74
C ILE A 385 26.37 -10.87 13.42
N LEU A 386 25.93 -12.08 13.08
CA LEU A 386 26.83 -13.17 12.69
C LEU A 386 27.61 -12.83 11.41
N PHE A 387 26.94 -12.27 10.39
CA PHE A 387 27.62 -11.81 9.18
C PHE A 387 28.58 -10.65 9.44
N LEU A 388 28.32 -9.82 10.45
CA LEU A 388 29.19 -8.71 10.86
C LEU A 388 30.40 -9.17 11.71
N SER A 389 30.29 -10.33 12.38
CA SER A 389 31.25 -10.76 13.40
C SER A 389 32.60 -11.13 12.82
N ASP A 390 33.67 -10.86 13.60
CA ASP A 390 35.04 -11.25 13.24
C ASP A 390 35.20 -12.78 13.17
N TRP A 391 34.36 -13.52 13.86
CA TRP A 391 34.42 -14.99 13.85
C TRP A 391 34.07 -15.58 12.47
N PHE A 392 33.09 -15.02 11.80
CA PHE A 392 32.71 -15.42 10.45
C PHE A 392 33.34 -14.57 9.34
N LYS A 393 34.20 -13.61 9.69
CA LYS A 393 34.91 -12.78 8.73
C LYS A 393 35.69 -13.59 7.68
N PRO A 394 36.35 -14.74 8.03
CA PRO A 394 37.03 -15.57 7.03
C PRO A 394 36.08 -16.16 5.97
N VAL A 395 34.76 -16.19 6.21
CA VAL A 395 33.77 -16.75 5.28
C VAL A 395 33.00 -15.65 4.58
N PHE A 396 32.52 -14.64 5.30
CA PHE A 396 31.57 -13.63 4.82
C PHE A 396 32.17 -12.22 4.72
N GLY A 397 33.46 -12.03 5.00
CA GLY A 397 34.13 -10.74 4.91
C GLY A 397 33.86 -9.78 6.07
N GLY A 398 33.00 -10.12 7.03
CA GLY A 398 32.66 -9.27 8.18
C GLY A 398 32.07 -7.93 7.76
N ALA A 399 32.46 -6.82 8.40
CA ALA A 399 31.95 -5.47 8.08
C ALA A 399 32.26 -5.01 6.64
N GLN A 400 33.31 -5.52 6.01
CA GLN A 400 33.69 -5.20 4.63
C GLN A 400 32.82 -5.93 3.61
N GLY A 401 32.10 -6.98 4.03
CA GLY A 401 31.26 -7.79 3.16
C GLY A 401 32.02 -8.53 2.06
N VAL A 402 31.33 -8.91 1.01
CA VAL A 402 31.92 -9.54 -0.19
C VAL A 402 31.62 -8.65 -1.39
N THR A 403 32.66 -8.34 -2.17
CA THR A 403 32.57 -7.45 -3.34
C THR A 403 32.86 -8.22 -4.64
N GLN A 404 32.77 -7.54 -5.78
CA GLN A 404 33.00 -8.09 -7.12
C GLN A 404 32.15 -9.34 -7.42
N ILE A 405 30.91 -9.31 -7.04
CA ILE A 405 29.95 -10.37 -7.37
C ILE A 405 29.56 -10.20 -8.84
N PRO A 406 29.77 -11.20 -9.68
CA PRO A 406 29.47 -11.08 -11.12
C PRO A 406 27.98 -11.01 -11.37
N SER A 407 27.61 -10.26 -12.40
CA SER A 407 26.24 -10.26 -12.93
C SER A 407 25.89 -11.61 -13.58
N PRO A 408 24.61 -12.00 -13.62
CA PRO A 408 24.19 -13.21 -14.31
C PRO A 408 24.68 -13.20 -15.76
N SER A 409 25.27 -14.30 -16.22
CA SER A 409 25.71 -14.47 -17.59
C SER A 409 25.08 -15.70 -18.22
N THR A 410 24.70 -15.60 -19.49
CA THR A 410 24.15 -16.72 -20.29
C THR A 410 25.10 -16.94 -21.47
N GLY A 411 26.17 -17.71 -21.24
CA GLY A 411 27.24 -17.90 -22.23
C GLY A 411 27.96 -16.58 -22.55
N PRO A 412 27.96 -16.09 -23.80
CA PRO A 412 28.66 -14.88 -24.18
C PRO A 412 27.95 -13.57 -23.77
N VAL A 413 26.69 -13.65 -23.32
CA VAL A 413 25.90 -12.47 -22.96
C VAL A 413 26.04 -12.22 -21.46
N VAL A 414 26.72 -11.10 -21.10
CA VAL A 414 26.81 -10.60 -19.73
C VAL A 414 25.67 -9.60 -19.51
N ILE A 415 24.92 -9.82 -18.43
CA ILE A 415 23.71 -9.05 -18.13
C ILE A 415 24.10 -7.96 -17.11
N ASN A 416 24.61 -6.82 -17.58
CA ASN A 416 25.07 -5.71 -16.72
C ASN A 416 24.10 -4.52 -16.70
N ASP A 417 23.33 -4.32 -17.80
CA ASP A 417 22.45 -3.18 -17.91
C ASP A 417 21.12 -3.43 -17.21
N PRO A 418 20.49 -2.43 -16.55
CA PRO A 418 19.19 -2.59 -15.92
C PRO A 418 18.11 -3.15 -16.86
N GLN A 419 18.16 -2.77 -18.14
CA GLN A 419 17.21 -3.27 -19.16
C GLN A 419 17.32 -4.78 -19.38
N THR A 420 18.55 -5.30 -19.41
CA THR A 420 18.80 -6.73 -19.60
C THR A 420 18.64 -7.50 -18.29
N PHE A 421 18.95 -6.89 -17.15
CA PHE A 421 18.80 -7.50 -15.82
C PHE A 421 17.33 -7.74 -15.43
N PHE A 422 16.41 -7.00 -16.02
CA PHE A 422 14.97 -7.19 -15.83
C PHE A 422 14.50 -8.60 -16.20
N TYR A 423 15.05 -9.21 -17.25
CA TYR A 423 14.58 -10.52 -17.74
C TYR A 423 14.83 -11.68 -16.76
N PRO A 424 16.03 -11.88 -16.18
CA PRO A 424 16.23 -12.89 -15.14
C PRO A 424 15.35 -12.65 -13.88
N ILE A 425 15.08 -11.40 -13.52
CA ILE A 425 14.16 -11.10 -12.42
C ILE A 425 12.75 -11.57 -12.76
N VAL A 426 12.22 -11.19 -13.93
CA VAL A 426 10.89 -11.60 -14.37
C VAL A 426 10.78 -13.11 -14.48
N LEU A 427 11.82 -13.79 -14.97
CA LEU A 427 11.86 -15.26 -15.04
C LEU A 427 11.70 -15.87 -13.64
N LEU A 428 12.49 -15.41 -12.65
CA LEU A 428 12.42 -15.94 -11.29
C LEU A 428 11.11 -15.55 -10.59
N VAL A 429 10.56 -14.36 -10.87
CA VAL A 429 9.22 -13.96 -10.38
C VAL A 429 8.14 -14.90 -10.91
N ILE A 430 8.18 -15.25 -12.21
CA ILE A 430 7.22 -16.20 -12.79
C ILE A 430 7.37 -17.58 -12.15
N VAL A 431 8.60 -18.06 -11.97
CA VAL A 431 8.89 -19.35 -11.30
C VAL A 431 8.36 -19.32 -9.86
N ALA A 432 8.68 -18.28 -9.09
CA ALA A 432 8.22 -18.13 -7.70
C ALA A 432 6.69 -18.03 -7.60
N ALA A 433 6.07 -17.27 -8.48
CA ALA A 433 4.60 -17.14 -8.55
C ALA A 433 3.94 -18.47 -8.92
N TYR A 434 4.51 -19.23 -9.85
CA TYR A 434 4.03 -20.57 -10.20
C TYR A 434 4.16 -21.54 -9.04
N ILE A 435 5.31 -21.59 -8.35
CA ILE A 435 5.53 -22.42 -7.17
C ILE A 435 4.51 -22.07 -6.08
N SER A 436 4.36 -20.77 -5.78
CA SER A 436 3.41 -20.28 -4.78
C SER A 436 1.96 -20.66 -5.13
N TRP A 437 1.57 -20.51 -6.40
CA TRP A 437 0.24 -20.90 -6.88
C TRP A 437 0.01 -22.41 -6.84
N ALA A 438 0.98 -23.21 -7.27
CA ALA A 438 0.90 -24.66 -7.25
C ALA A 438 0.79 -25.19 -5.82
N LEU A 439 1.60 -24.67 -4.89
CA LEU A 439 1.57 -25.04 -3.48
C LEU A 439 0.27 -24.61 -2.80
N ALA A 440 -0.22 -23.40 -3.06
CA ALA A 440 -1.49 -22.93 -2.50
C ALA A 440 -2.68 -23.86 -2.88
N ASN A 441 -2.65 -24.46 -4.06
CA ASN A 441 -3.69 -25.38 -4.55
C ASN A 441 -3.40 -26.86 -4.23
N SER A 442 -2.27 -27.19 -3.59
CA SER A 442 -1.85 -28.54 -3.23
C SER A 442 -2.46 -29.01 -1.91
N ARG A 443 -2.13 -30.27 -1.51
CA ARG A 443 -2.48 -30.80 -0.18
C ARG A 443 -1.77 -30.02 0.94
N ILE A 444 -0.54 -29.58 0.70
CA ILE A 444 0.26 -28.79 1.65
C ILE A 444 -0.39 -27.42 1.88
N GLY A 445 -0.81 -26.75 0.81
CA GLY A 445 -1.50 -25.44 0.92
C GLY A 445 -2.83 -25.53 1.67
N ARG A 446 -3.57 -26.65 1.52
CA ARG A 446 -4.78 -26.88 2.33
C ARG A 446 -4.46 -27.08 3.80
N ALA A 447 -3.38 -27.78 4.13
CA ALA A 447 -2.92 -27.93 5.50
C ALA A 447 -2.48 -26.59 6.12
N TRP A 448 -1.78 -25.75 5.37
CA TRP A 448 -1.42 -24.39 5.81
C TRP A 448 -2.66 -23.54 6.12
N ASN A 449 -3.64 -23.54 5.21
CA ASN A 449 -4.87 -22.77 5.42
C ASN A 449 -5.66 -23.26 6.65
N ALA A 450 -5.77 -24.58 6.86
CA ALA A 450 -6.45 -25.13 8.03
C ALA A 450 -5.73 -24.77 9.34
N MET A 451 -4.38 -24.84 9.35
CA MET A 451 -3.56 -24.46 10.49
C MET A 451 -3.70 -22.95 10.81
N ARG A 452 -3.84 -22.11 9.78
CA ARG A 452 -4.02 -20.66 9.94
C ARG A 452 -5.35 -20.31 10.59
N GLU A 453 -6.43 -21.03 10.27
CA GLU A 453 -7.76 -20.80 10.83
C GLU A 453 -7.82 -21.22 12.31
N ASP A 454 -7.43 -22.45 12.62
CA ASP A 454 -7.38 -22.95 13.99
C ASP A 454 -6.37 -24.10 14.10
N GLU A 455 -5.25 -23.85 14.76
CA GLU A 455 -4.16 -24.83 14.92
C GLU A 455 -4.58 -26.09 15.71
N PRO A 456 -5.27 -25.98 16.89
CA PRO A 456 -5.81 -27.12 17.61
C PRO A 456 -6.80 -27.97 16.81
N VAL A 457 -7.73 -27.34 16.10
CA VAL A 457 -8.71 -28.03 15.26
C VAL A 457 -8.03 -28.76 14.10
N ALA A 458 -7.07 -28.13 13.44
CA ALA A 458 -6.30 -28.74 12.37
C ALA A 458 -5.54 -29.99 12.85
N GLU A 459 -4.94 -29.92 14.05
CA GLU A 459 -4.26 -31.06 14.69
C GLU A 459 -5.23 -32.20 15.00
N ALA A 460 -6.41 -31.88 15.55
CA ALA A 460 -7.47 -32.87 15.84
C ALA A 460 -7.99 -33.55 14.57
N LEU A 461 -7.96 -32.86 13.41
CA LEU A 461 -8.29 -33.43 12.10
C LEU A 461 -7.15 -34.24 11.46
N GLY A 462 -6.03 -34.45 12.17
CA GLY A 462 -4.91 -35.28 11.73
C GLY A 462 -3.87 -34.56 10.90
N ILE A 463 -3.87 -33.21 10.84
CA ILE A 463 -2.83 -32.42 10.17
C ILE A 463 -1.61 -32.36 11.10
N ASN A 464 -0.45 -32.78 10.59
CA ASN A 464 0.80 -32.63 11.33
C ASN A 464 1.27 -31.18 11.28
N ILE A 465 1.03 -30.44 12.37
CA ILE A 465 1.34 -29.01 12.50
C ILE A 465 2.84 -28.74 12.36
N VAL A 466 3.69 -29.60 12.91
CA VAL A 466 5.15 -29.50 12.83
C VAL A 466 5.61 -29.48 11.37
N THR A 467 5.15 -30.46 10.59
CA THR A 467 5.49 -30.56 9.17
C THR A 467 4.91 -29.40 8.36
N ALA A 468 3.70 -28.95 8.70
CA ALA A 468 3.07 -27.80 8.04
C ALA A 468 3.85 -26.50 8.28
N LYS A 469 4.21 -26.17 9.54
CA LYS A 469 5.03 -25.00 9.88
C LYS A 469 6.40 -25.07 9.20
N LEU A 470 7.10 -26.21 9.37
CA LEU A 470 8.44 -26.37 8.82
C LEU A 470 8.45 -26.24 7.28
N SER A 471 7.48 -26.84 6.59
CA SER A 471 7.38 -26.74 5.13
C SER A 471 7.13 -25.29 4.68
N ALA A 472 6.36 -24.49 5.41
CA ALA A 472 6.14 -23.08 5.10
C ALA A 472 7.46 -22.26 5.20
N PHE A 473 8.24 -22.47 6.29
CA PHE A 473 9.54 -21.82 6.45
C PHE A 473 10.55 -22.25 5.38
N ILE A 474 10.65 -23.55 5.07
CA ILE A 474 11.58 -24.06 4.03
C ILE A 474 11.27 -23.43 2.68
N VAL A 475 10.00 -23.45 2.27
CA VAL A 475 9.63 -22.91 0.96
C VAL A 475 9.74 -21.39 0.95
N GLY A 476 9.33 -20.72 2.03
CA GLY A 476 9.51 -19.28 2.19
C GLY A 476 10.97 -18.87 2.06
N ALA A 477 11.87 -19.52 2.79
CA ALA A 477 13.31 -19.30 2.75
C ALA A 477 13.90 -19.54 1.33
N ALA A 478 13.50 -20.63 0.68
CA ALA A 478 13.93 -20.94 -0.68
C ALA A 478 13.53 -19.84 -1.69
N LEU A 479 12.31 -19.29 -1.58
CA LEU A 479 11.89 -18.19 -2.44
C LEU A 479 12.58 -16.87 -2.10
N ALA A 480 12.85 -16.58 -0.80
CA ALA A 480 13.63 -15.42 -0.39
C ALA A 480 15.05 -15.44 -0.95
N SER A 481 15.64 -16.63 -1.08
CA SER A 481 17.00 -16.77 -1.60
C SER A 481 17.14 -16.36 -3.07
N PHE A 482 16.11 -16.53 -3.89
CA PHE A 482 16.10 -15.99 -5.27
C PHE A 482 16.26 -14.47 -5.28
N SER A 483 15.53 -13.80 -4.38
CA SER A 483 15.64 -12.35 -4.21
C SER A 483 17.06 -11.96 -3.77
N GLY A 484 17.63 -12.68 -2.77
CA GLY A 484 18.99 -12.46 -2.28
C GLY A 484 20.05 -12.64 -3.35
N ALA A 485 19.94 -13.69 -4.15
CA ALA A 485 20.87 -13.98 -5.23
C ALA A 485 20.86 -12.88 -6.30
N LEU A 486 19.67 -12.45 -6.72
CA LEU A 486 19.53 -11.37 -7.70
C LEU A 486 20.03 -10.03 -7.14
N PHE A 487 19.74 -9.72 -5.88
CA PHE A 487 20.22 -8.51 -5.20
C PHE A 487 21.74 -8.46 -5.18
N ALA A 488 22.40 -9.55 -4.74
CA ALA A 488 23.84 -9.66 -4.68
C ALA A 488 24.49 -9.43 -6.05
N SER A 489 23.97 -10.08 -7.09
CA SER A 489 24.50 -9.96 -8.45
C SER A 489 24.19 -8.60 -9.10
N LYS A 490 23.07 -7.95 -8.75
CA LYS A 490 22.72 -6.62 -9.26
C LYS A 490 23.57 -5.52 -8.65
N VAL A 491 23.78 -5.58 -7.34
CA VAL A 491 24.57 -4.57 -6.61
C VAL A 491 26.08 -4.80 -6.80
N GLY A 492 26.48 -6.05 -7.09
CA GLY A 492 27.89 -6.43 -7.22
C GLY A 492 28.63 -6.51 -5.89
N ALA A 493 27.96 -6.27 -4.77
CA ALA A 493 28.53 -6.32 -3.43
C ALA A 493 27.43 -6.62 -2.40
N VAL A 494 27.83 -7.28 -1.29
CA VAL A 494 26.93 -7.63 -0.18
C VAL A 494 27.54 -7.18 1.13
N PHE A 495 26.82 -6.36 1.89
CA PHE A 495 27.23 -5.84 3.19
C PHE A 495 26.20 -6.22 4.27
N PRO A 496 26.62 -6.53 5.53
CA PRO A 496 25.70 -6.93 6.59
C PRO A 496 24.60 -5.88 6.89
N ASN A 497 24.95 -4.60 6.79
CA ASN A 497 24.02 -3.49 7.06
C ASN A 497 22.86 -3.38 6.04
N SER A 498 22.99 -4.00 4.86
CA SER A 498 21.91 -4.06 3.87
C SER A 498 20.74 -4.95 4.33
N PHE A 499 20.93 -5.80 5.34
CA PHE A 499 19.96 -6.77 5.82
C PHE A 499 19.37 -6.37 7.18
N SER A 500 18.94 -5.11 7.28
CA SER A 500 18.28 -4.60 8.48
C SER A 500 16.83 -5.10 8.59
N ILE A 501 16.29 -5.09 9.82
CA ILE A 501 14.90 -5.45 10.09
C ILE A 501 13.89 -4.61 9.28
N VAL A 502 14.26 -3.39 8.90
CA VAL A 502 13.43 -2.50 8.08
C VAL A 502 13.03 -3.18 6.78
N VAL A 503 13.90 -3.97 6.18
CA VAL A 503 13.60 -4.73 4.95
C VAL A 503 12.48 -5.75 5.19
N SER A 504 12.52 -6.49 6.32
CA SER A 504 11.40 -7.40 6.69
C SER A 504 10.10 -6.66 6.87
N ILE A 505 10.13 -5.49 7.53
CA ILE A 505 8.94 -4.65 7.74
C ILE A 505 8.36 -4.19 6.40
N ILE A 506 9.21 -3.70 5.48
CA ILE A 506 8.77 -3.26 4.14
C ILE A 506 8.06 -4.41 3.40
N VAL A 507 8.63 -5.61 3.42
CA VAL A 507 8.04 -6.78 2.75
C VAL A 507 6.72 -7.18 3.39
N LEU A 508 6.62 -7.11 4.71
CA LEU A 508 5.37 -7.34 5.42
C LEU A 508 4.30 -6.31 5.03
N VAL A 509 4.67 -5.02 4.95
CA VAL A 509 3.79 -3.93 4.49
C VAL A 509 3.31 -4.19 3.06
N ILE A 510 4.18 -4.65 2.16
CA ILE A 510 3.82 -5.05 0.79
C ILE A 510 2.69 -6.08 0.80
N ILE A 511 2.79 -7.10 1.64
CA ILE A 511 1.80 -8.18 1.69
C ILE A 511 0.48 -7.70 2.32
N ILE A 512 0.55 -6.93 3.40
CA ILE A 512 -0.65 -6.41 4.08
C ILE A 512 -1.42 -5.46 3.15
N ILE A 513 -0.73 -4.50 2.54
CA ILE A 513 -1.35 -3.53 1.64
C ILE A 513 -1.81 -4.19 0.34
N GLY A 514 -1.01 -5.09 -0.21
CA GLY A 514 -1.36 -5.84 -1.40
C GLY A 514 -2.59 -6.72 -1.23
N GLY A 515 -2.69 -7.36 -0.09
CA GLY A 515 -3.72 -8.34 0.28
C GLY A 515 -3.13 -9.73 0.55
N MET A 516 -3.11 -10.10 1.83
CA MET A 516 -2.57 -11.39 2.29
C MET A 516 -3.25 -12.58 1.60
N GLY A 517 -2.44 -13.55 1.16
CA GLY A 517 -2.92 -14.77 0.50
C GLY A 517 -3.34 -14.58 -0.98
N ASN A 518 -3.08 -13.41 -1.57
CA ASN A 518 -3.34 -13.15 -2.98
C ASN A 518 -2.06 -12.77 -3.73
N LEU A 519 -1.63 -13.60 -4.69
CA LEU A 519 -0.40 -13.36 -5.46
C LEU A 519 -0.43 -12.07 -6.28
N VAL A 520 -1.58 -11.77 -6.91
CA VAL A 520 -1.75 -10.53 -7.69
C VAL A 520 -1.76 -9.32 -6.76
N GLY A 521 -2.38 -9.45 -5.58
CA GLY A 521 -2.36 -8.42 -4.56
C GLY A 521 -0.95 -8.08 -4.11
N VAL A 522 -0.13 -9.10 -3.83
CA VAL A 522 1.29 -8.92 -3.45
C VAL A 522 2.08 -8.21 -4.55
N ALA A 523 1.85 -8.55 -5.83
CA ALA A 523 2.51 -7.87 -6.95
C ALA A 523 2.15 -6.38 -7.03
N VAL A 524 0.87 -6.04 -6.85
CA VAL A 524 0.42 -4.63 -6.78
C VAL A 524 0.97 -3.94 -5.54
N GLY A 525 1.00 -4.62 -4.39
CA GLY A 525 1.62 -4.10 -3.16
C GLY A 525 3.10 -3.77 -3.34
N ALA A 526 3.89 -4.65 -3.99
CA ALA A 526 5.29 -4.42 -4.30
C ALA A 526 5.48 -3.20 -5.22
N LEU A 527 4.64 -3.07 -6.26
CA LEU A 527 4.68 -1.92 -7.15
C LEU A 527 4.38 -0.61 -6.41
N VAL A 528 3.39 -0.61 -5.54
CA VAL A 528 2.99 0.59 -4.78
C VAL A 528 4.04 0.95 -3.73
N ILE A 529 4.49 0.00 -2.93
CA ILE A 529 5.37 0.27 -1.79
C ILE A 529 6.81 0.52 -2.24
N GLN A 530 7.31 -0.23 -3.21
CA GLN A 530 8.70 -0.11 -3.66
C GLN A 530 8.85 0.72 -4.93
N GLY A 531 7.87 0.66 -5.85
CA GLY A 531 7.94 1.39 -7.11
C GLY A 531 7.57 2.86 -6.98
N LEU A 532 6.50 3.17 -6.25
CA LEU A 532 5.99 4.54 -6.17
C LEU A 532 7.00 5.54 -5.55
N PRO A 533 7.69 5.25 -4.43
CA PRO A 533 8.70 6.16 -3.87
C PRO A 533 9.90 6.38 -4.79
N GLN A 534 10.29 5.37 -5.56
CA GLN A 534 11.38 5.50 -6.53
C GLN A 534 10.99 6.39 -7.73
N LEU A 535 9.71 6.38 -8.08
CA LEU A 535 9.15 7.30 -9.09
C LEU A 535 9.00 8.72 -8.56
N LEU A 536 8.78 8.84 -7.25
CA LEU A 536 8.54 10.09 -6.54
C LEU A 536 9.72 10.38 -5.61
N ARG A 537 10.88 10.71 -6.19
CA ARG A 537 12.13 10.92 -5.43
C ARG A 537 12.01 11.96 -4.33
N GLU A 538 11.15 12.96 -4.51
CA GLU A 538 10.89 13.98 -3.50
C GLU A 538 10.29 13.41 -2.21
N PHE A 539 9.62 12.27 -2.28
CA PHE A 539 9.04 11.60 -1.13
C PHE A 539 9.99 10.62 -0.44
N ASP A 540 11.23 10.44 -0.93
CA ASP A 540 12.15 9.42 -0.42
C ASP A 540 12.48 9.63 1.07
N GLU A 541 12.67 10.88 1.52
CA GLU A 541 12.89 11.23 2.93
C GLU A 541 11.68 10.89 3.82
N TYR A 542 10.46 11.00 3.28
CA TYR A 542 9.21 10.76 4.00
C TYR A 542 8.64 9.36 3.80
N ARG A 543 9.35 8.46 3.11
CA ARG A 543 8.84 7.13 2.73
C ARG A 543 8.35 6.30 3.91
N PHE A 544 9.06 6.31 5.04
CA PHE A 544 8.64 5.56 6.22
C PHE A 544 7.39 6.14 6.89
N LEU A 545 7.27 7.47 6.90
CA LEU A 545 6.05 8.15 7.34
C LEU A 545 4.87 7.77 6.44
N LEU A 546 5.07 7.79 5.12
CA LEU A 546 4.05 7.41 4.16
C LEU A 546 3.65 5.93 4.29
N TYR A 547 4.61 5.02 4.51
CA TYR A 547 4.32 3.60 4.73
C TYR A 547 3.49 3.40 5.99
N GLY A 548 3.87 4.04 7.11
CA GLY A 548 3.11 3.97 8.36
C GLY A 548 1.70 4.55 8.22
N ALA A 549 1.58 5.74 7.62
CA ALA A 549 0.28 6.39 7.38
C ALA A 549 -0.61 5.55 6.45
N LEU A 550 -0.05 5.01 5.36
CA LEU A 550 -0.77 4.16 4.41
C LEU A 550 -1.23 2.86 5.06
N LEU A 551 -0.38 2.24 5.89
CA LEU A 551 -0.72 1.02 6.63
C LEU A 551 -1.89 1.28 7.59
N ILE A 552 -1.82 2.33 8.41
CA ILE A 552 -2.89 2.70 9.34
C ILE A 552 -4.18 3.00 8.56
N PHE A 553 -4.10 3.79 7.49
CA PHE A 553 -5.24 4.12 6.65
C PHE A 553 -5.88 2.86 6.04
N MET A 554 -5.06 1.95 5.51
CA MET A 554 -5.54 0.69 4.91
C MET A 554 -6.20 -0.20 5.97
N MET A 555 -5.62 -0.33 7.15
CA MET A 555 -6.21 -1.13 8.23
C MET A 555 -7.55 -0.57 8.71
N LEU A 556 -7.74 0.76 8.71
CA LEU A 556 -8.99 1.41 9.13
C LEU A 556 -10.07 1.39 8.05
N VAL A 557 -9.70 1.53 6.77
CA VAL A 557 -10.66 1.73 5.67
C VAL A 557 -10.88 0.46 4.87
N LYS A 558 -9.84 -0.34 4.67
CA LYS A 558 -9.88 -1.54 3.85
C LYS A 558 -8.92 -2.62 4.38
N PRO A 559 -9.26 -3.23 5.53
CA PRO A 559 -8.38 -4.20 6.20
C PRO A 559 -8.12 -5.46 5.35
N GLU A 560 -8.88 -5.64 4.28
CA GLU A 560 -8.72 -6.72 3.32
C GLU A 560 -7.50 -6.55 2.38
N GLY A 561 -6.96 -5.33 2.27
CA GLY A 561 -5.91 -4.98 1.31
C GLY A 561 -6.46 -4.43 -0.02
N LEU A 562 -5.55 -4.05 -0.95
CA LEU A 562 -5.92 -3.49 -2.27
C LEU A 562 -6.66 -4.52 -3.13
N ILE A 563 -6.15 -5.75 -3.19
CA ILE A 563 -6.74 -6.87 -3.94
C ILE A 563 -6.86 -8.06 -2.99
N PRO A 564 -7.98 -8.16 -2.24
CA PRO A 564 -8.14 -9.20 -1.25
C PRO A 564 -8.33 -10.57 -1.87
N SER A 565 -7.96 -11.63 -1.14
CA SER A 565 -8.36 -12.99 -1.46
C SER A 565 -9.85 -13.18 -1.15
N ARG A 566 -10.55 -14.03 -1.93
CA ARG A 566 -11.97 -14.31 -1.70
C ARG A 566 -12.24 -14.85 -0.29
N ARG A 567 -11.28 -15.56 0.29
CA ARG A 567 -11.36 -16.09 1.65
C ARG A 567 -11.30 -14.99 2.69
N ARG A 568 -10.36 -14.04 2.57
CA ARG A 568 -10.22 -12.93 3.52
C ARG A 568 -11.48 -12.06 3.57
N ILE A 569 -12.13 -11.87 2.44
CA ILE A 569 -13.44 -11.20 2.39
C ILE A 569 -14.48 -11.98 3.21
N ALA A 570 -14.53 -13.31 3.07
CA ALA A 570 -15.49 -14.13 3.79
C ALA A 570 -15.22 -14.17 5.32
N GLU A 571 -13.95 -14.23 5.73
CA GLU A 571 -13.53 -14.17 7.13
C GLU A 571 -14.01 -12.88 7.81
N LEU A 572 -13.72 -11.73 7.21
CA LEU A 572 -14.08 -10.41 7.78
C LEU A 572 -15.60 -10.20 7.87
N HIS A 573 -16.35 -10.63 6.85
CA HIS A 573 -17.82 -10.55 6.91
C HIS A 573 -18.45 -11.47 7.97
N GLN A 574 -17.84 -12.60 8.27
CA GLN A 574 -18.27 -13.46 9.37
C GLN A 574 -17.99 -12.83 10.73
N GLU A 575 -16.84 -12.18 10.90
CA GLU A 575 -16.50 -11.44 12.12
C GLU A 575 -17.45 -10.27 12.36
N GLU A 576 -17.78 -9.50 11.31
CA GLU A 576 -18.77 -8.40 11.39
C GLU A 576 -20.16 -8.90 11.78
N MET A 577 -20.67 -9.97 11.13
CA MET A 577 -21.97 -10.56 11.47
C MET A 577 -21.99 -11.15 12.89
N GLY A 578 -20.89 -11.72 13.36
CA GLY A 578 -20.74 -12.23 14.72
C GLY A 578 -20.77 -11.11 15.76
N GLN A 579 -20.09 -10.00 15.50
CA GLN A 579 -20.10 -8.82 16.38
C GLN A 579 -21.46 -8.13 16.44
N ASP A 580 -22.16 -7.99 15.32
CA ASP A 580 -23.50 -7.43 15.26
C ASP A 580 -24.52 -8.32 15.98
N ALA A 581 -24.40 -9.64 15.88
CA ALA A 581 -25.23 -10.58 16.62
C ALA A 581 -24.99 -10.51 18.16
N TRP A 582 -23.73 -10.24 18.58
CA TRP A 582 -23.41 -10.06 20.00
C TRP A 582 -23.85 -8.70 20.55
N MET A 583 -23.76 -7.62 19.76
CA MET A 583 -24.20 -6.28 20.15
C MET A 583 -25.72 -6.09 20.07
N GLY A 584 -26.42 -6.91 19.29
CA GLY A 584 -27.88 -6.90 19.18
C GLY A 584 -28.61 -7.72 20.22
N SER A 585 -27.93 -8.59 20.98
CA SER A 585 -28.51 -9.35 22.08
C SER A 585 -28.48 -8.53 23.38
N GLU A 586 -29.50 -7.70 23.64
CA GLU A 586 -29.75 -7.21 24.97
C GLU A 586 -29.98 -8.41 25.92
N PRO A 587 -29.39 -8.42 27.13
CA PRO A 587 -29.58 -9.54 28.06
C PRO A 587 -31.00 -9.45 28.63
N GLY A 588 -31.95 -10.08 27.94
CA GLY A 588 -33.34 -10.09 28.38
C GLY A 588 -34.38 -10.54 27.36
N GLU A 589 -34.06 -10.61 26.08
CA GLU A 589 -35.03 -11.05 25.08
C GLU A 589 -35.08 -12.59 25.08
N LYS A 590 -36.14 -13.12 25.71
CA LYS A 590 -36.46 -14.54 25.72
C LYS A 590 -36.64 -14.99 24.28
N LEU A 591 -35.85 -16.01 23.87
CA LEU A 591 -36.11 -16.78 22.67
C LEU A 591 -37.56 -17.27 22.71
N GLU A 592 -38.45 -16.59 21.98
CA GLU A 592 -39.73 -17.15 21.64
C GLU A 592 -39.46 -18.43 20.85
N THR A 593 -39.87 -19.54 21.44
CA THR A 593 -39.79 -20.87 20.88
C THR A 593 -40.39 -20.85 19.48
N ALA A 594 -39.57 -21.09 18.48
CA ALA A 594 -40.03 -21.31 17.10
C ALA A 594 -41.14 -22.39 17.11
N ASP A 595 -42.30 -21.95 16.62
CA ASP A 595 -43.49 -22.78 16.45
C ASP A 595 -43.17 -24.04 15.63
N THR A 596 -43.17 -25.17 16.31
CA THR A 596 -42.95 -26.51 15.72
C THR A 596 -44.24 -27.03 15.08
N SER A 597 -44.91 -26.22 14.25
CA SER A 597 -46.03 -26.65 13.43
C SER A 597 -45.73 -26.55 11.92
N ALA A 598 -44.75 -27.30 11.46
CA ALA A 598 -44.55 -27.52 10.03
C ALA A 598 -44.57 -29.03 9.72
N ASN A 599 -45.70 -29.45 9.21
CA ASN A 599 -46.00 -30.59 8.35
C ASN A 599 -45.15 -31.89 8.42
N PRO A 600 -45.81 -33.04 8.63
CA PRO A 600 -45.16 -34.35 8.48
C PRO A 600 -44.91 -34.68 7.00
N ILE A 601 -43.71 -35.12 6.72
CA ILE A 601 -43.30 -35.67 5.43
C ILE A 601 -44.09 -36.97 5.20
N PRO A 602 -44.77 -37.14 4.03
CA PRO A 602 -45.46 -38.40 3.72
C PRO A 602 -44.43 -39.50 3.46
N ALA A 603 -44.50 -40.59 4.25
CA ALA A 603 -43.87 -41.83 3.94
C ALA A 603 -44.58 -42.49 2.77
N GLY A 604 -43.86 -42.86 1.73
CA GLY A 604 -44.47 -43.59 0.63
C GLY A 604 -43.51 -43.97 -0.49
N GLY A 605 -43.25 -45.29 -0.62
CA GLY A 605 -42.96 -45.99 -1.83
C GLY A 605 -41.47 -46.10 -2.23
#